data_a62f89850992a4875b21e55ba0049950
#
_entry.id   a62f89850992a4875b21e55ba0049950
#
_cell.length_a   1.000
_cell.length_b   1.000
_cell.length_c   1.000
_cell.angle_alpha   90.00
_cell.angle_beta   90.00
_cell.angle_gamma   90.00
#
_symmetry.space_group_name_H-M   'P 1'
#
loop_
_entity.id
_entity.type
_entity.pdbx_description
1 polymer ?
#
loop_
_entity_poly.entity_id
_entity_poly.type
_entity_poly.pdbx_seq_one_letter_code
_entity_poly.pdbx_strand_id
1 'polypeptide(L)'
;MKSLNPLITQDPVNGDELIVTRLEGPRSGIVIEGRFSLDWIGRLTPQQLTFVGLLVKHRGNIQRLAAELNVAYNTARNHLDEIVAALEYLPEYEDDSQRSHILEQLSEGKISFEDALDLLSR
;
A
#
# COMPACT_ATOMS: atom_id res chain seq x y z
N MET A 1 -10.94 6.67 25.22
CA MET A 1 -10.13 5.87 24.29
C MET A 1 -8.79 6.55 24.07
N LYS A 2 -7.70 5.84 24.29
CA LYS A 2 -6.37 6.42 24.03
C LYS A 2 -6.23 6.69 22.53
N SER A 3 -5.78 7.88 22.20
CA SER A 3 -5.52 8.21 20.80
C SER A 3 -4.36 7.36 20.27
N LEU A 4 -4.52 6.86 19.06
CA LEU A 4 -3.46 6.11 18.39
C LEU A 4 -2.55 7.07 17.63
N ASN A 5 -1.28 6.71 17.56
CA ASN A 5 -0.32 7.47 16.77
C ASN A 5 -0.46 7.13 15.28
N PRO A 6 -0.15 8.09 14.40
CA PRO A 6 -0.11 7.77 12.96
C PRO A 6 0.90 6.67 12.68
N LEU A 7 0.61 5.87 11.66
CA LEU A 7 1.54 4.81 11.24
C LEU A 7 2.81 5.43 10.66
N ILE A 8 3.95 4.99 11.17
CA ILE A 8 5.26 5.35 10.64
C ILE A 8 5.69 4.22 9.69
N THR A 9 6.02 4.56 8.46
CA THR A 9 6.32 3.58 7.42
C THR A 9 7.80 3.44 7.11
N GLN A 10 8.61 4.42 7.54
CA GLN A 10 10.05 4.44 7.22
C GLN A 10 10.87 4.58 8.49
N ASP A 11 12.03 3.92 8.50
CA ASP A 11 12.99 4.01 9.59
C ASP A 11 13.57 5.43 9.63
N PRO A 12 13.44 6.15 10.76
CA PRO A 12 13.97 7.52 10.85
C PRO A 12 15.49 7.61 10.84
N VAL A 13 16.19 6.50 11.02
CA VAL A 13 17.66 6.48 11.04
C VAL A 13 18.22 6.32 9.64
N ASN A 14 17.69 5.39 8.84
CA ASN A 14 18.27 5.06 7.54
C ASN A 14 17.29 5.15 6.36
N GLY A 15 16.01 5.44 6.62
CA GLY A 15 15.00 5.56 5.57
C GLY A 15 14.47 4.25 5.02
N ASP A 16 14.89 3.12 5.57
CA ASP A 16 14.40 1.81 5.14
C ASP A 16 12.92 1.63 5.46
N GLU A 17 12.26 0.78 4.70
CA GLU A 17 10.88 0.40 5.02
C GLU A 17 10.84 -0.35 6.35
N LEU A 18 9.87 0.01 7.17
CA LEU A 18 9.64 -0.69 8.43
C LEU A 18 8.81 -1.95 8.20
N ILE A 19 9.05 -2.96 9.02
CA ILE A 19 8.22 -4.16 9.07
C ILE A 19 7.35 -4.11 10.32
N VAL A 20 6.24 -4.83 10.29
CA VAL A 20 5.37 -4.99 11.45
C VAL A 20 5.80 -6.26 12.19
N THR A 21 6.09 -6.14 13.49
CA THR A 21 6.47 -7.29 14.31
C THR A 21 5.39 -7.67 15.31
N ARG A 22 4.47 -6.77 15.63
CA ARG A 22 3.43 -7.02 16.62
C ARG A 22 2.17 -6.24 16.31
N LEU A 23 1.05 -6.92 16.40
CA LEU A 23 -0.29 -6.35 16.28
C LEU A 23 -1.12 -6.77 17.47
N GLU A 24 -1.96 -5.87 17.97
CA GLU A 24 -2.80 -6.12 19.13
C GLU A 24 -4.27 -5.86 18.80
N GLY A 25 -5.13 -6.77 19.24
CA GLY A 25 -6.56 -6.52 19.29
C GLY A 25 -6.88 -5.77 20.60
N PRO A 26 -7.26 -4.48 20.56
CA PRO A 26 -7.42 -3.70 21.79
C PRO A 26 -8.58 -4.16 22.68
N ARG A 27 -9.55 -4.87 22.12
CA ARG A 27 -10.68 -5.40 22.89
C ARG A 27 -10.52 -6.86 23.24
N SER A 28 -10.03 -7.66 22.31
CA SER A 28 -9.87 -9.11 22.52
C SER A 28 -8.64 -9.45 23.34
N GLY A 29 -7.65 -8.57 23.37
CA GLY A 29 -6.36 -8.85 23.99
C GLY A 29 -5.48 -9.78 23.17
N ILE A 30 -5.89 -10.12 21.93
CA ILE A 30 -5.09 -10.96 21.06
C ILE A 30 -3.83 -10.20 20.64
N VAL A 31 -2.69 -10.88 20.68
CA VAL A 31 -1.42 -10.36 20.20
C VAL A 31 -0.92 -11.27 19.09
N ILE A 32 -0.57 -10.69 17.96
CA ILE A 32 -0.01 -11.39 16.81
C ILE A 32 1.42 -10.90 16.63
N GLU A 33 2.38 -11.80 16.75
CA GLU A 33 3.80 -11.46 16.56
C GLU A 33 4.37 -12.21 15.36
N GLY A 34 5.29 -11.58 14.67
CA GLY A 34 5.91 -12.16 13.49
C GLY A 34 6.71 -11.11 12.73
N ARG A 35 6.89 -11.32 11.45
CA ARG A 35 7.56 -10.37 10.55
C ARG A 35 6.66 -10.19 9.34
N PHE A 36 5.97 -9.06 9.30
CA PHE A 36 4.97 -8.78 8.28
C PHE A 36 5.39 -7.56 7.47
N SER A 37 5.21 -7.65 6.16
CA SER A 37 5.45 -6.52 5.25
C SER A 37 4.30 -5.53 5.33
N LEU A 38 4.62 -4.24 5.20
CA LEU A 38 3.59 -3.22 4.98
C LEU A 38 3.11 -3.18 3.53
N ASP A 39 3.76 -3.94 2.64
CA ASP A 39 3.49 -3.93 1.20
C ASP A 39 3.58 -2.52 0.62
N TRP A 40 2.65 -2.15 -0.26
CA TRP A 40 2.66 -0.84 -0.88
C TRP A 40 2.51 0.31 0.14
N ILE A 41 1.90 0.04 1.28
CA ILE A 41 1.74 1.03 2.35
C ILE A 41 3.10 1.53 2.84
N GLY A 42 4.09 0.64 2.91
CA GLY A 42 5.43 0.98 3.36
C GLY A 42 6.18 1.93 2.43
N ARG A 43 5.69 2.13 1.22
CA ARG A 43 6.30 3.03 0.25
C ARG A 43 5.80 4.46 0.35
N LEU A 44 4.72 4.65 1.07
CA LEU A 44 4.07 5.94 1.17
C LEU A 44 4.34 6.57 2.53
N THR A 45 4.47 7.89 2.54
CA THR A 45 4.53 8.66 3.79
C THR A 45 3.15 8.68 4.45
N PRO A 46 3.06 9.00 5.75
CA PRO A 46 1.76 9.16 6.41
C PRO A 46 0.85 10.16 5.69
N GLN A 47 1.40 11.26 5.17
CA GLN A 47 0.63 12.25 4.41
C GLN A 47 0.10 11.66 3.11
N GLN A 48 0.91 10.88 2.41
CA GLN A 48 0.50 10.20 1.18
C GLN A 48 -0.60 9.17 1.46
N LEU A 49 -0.52 8.45 2.57
CA LEU A 49 -1.55 7.51 2.97
C LEU A 49 -2.88 8.22 3.25
N THR A 50 -2.84 9.37 3.91
CA THR A 50 -4.03 10.20 4.11
C THR A 50 -4.64 10.61 2.77
N PHE A 51 -3.79 11.03 1.83
CA PHE A 51 -4.24 11.42 0.49
C PHE A 51 -4.94 10.24 -0.22
N VAL A 52 -4.36 9.06 -0.16
CA VAL A 52 -4.96 7.86 -0.77
C VAL A 52 -6.34 7.58 -0.16
N GLY A 53 -6.45 7.69 1.16
CA GLY A 53 -7.73 7.51 1.85
C GLY A 53 -8.79 8.49 1.37
N LEU A 54 -8.41 9.75 1.22
CA LEU A 54 -9.32 10.78 0.71
C LEU A 54 -9.68 10.55 -0.76
N LEU A 55 -8.72 10.10 -1.56
CA LEU A 55 -8.98 9.78 -2.97
C LEU A 55 -10.04 8.68 -3.10
N VAL A 56 -9.92 7.63 -2.28
CA VAL A 56 -10.89 6.55 -2.27
C VAL A 56 -12.25 7.04 -1.75
N LYS A 57 -12.25 7.84 -0.69
CA LYS A 57 -13.46 8.45 -0.12
C LYS A 57 -14.24 9.23 -1.17
N HIS A 58 -13.54 9.97 -2.02
CA HIS A 58 -14.13 10.78 -3.10
C HIS A 58 -14.24 10.01 -4.42
N ARG A 59 -14.05 8.69 -4.39
CA ARG A 59 -14.19 7.80 -5.56
C ARG A 59 -13.31 8.21 -6.74
N GLY A 60 -12.10 8.73 -6.45
CA GLY A 60 -11.18 9.16 -7.47
C GLY A 60 -11.43 10.55 -8.01
N ASN A 61 -12.38 11.30 -7.46
CA ASN A 61 -12.68 12.66 -7.90
C ASN A 61 -11.68 13.63 -7.30
N ILE A 62 -10.68 14.03 -8.10
CA ILE A 62 -9.59 14.89 -7.65
C ILE A 62 -10.08 16.30 -7.32
N GLN A 63 -11.10 16.79 -8.02
CA GLN A 63 -11.67 18.13 -7.72
C GLN A 63 -12.25 18.19 -6.31
N ARG A 64 -13.01 17.18 -5.91
CA ARG A 64 -13.57 17.08 -4.56
C ARG A 64 -12.50 16.93 -3.50
N LEU A 65 -11.50 16.08 -3.79
CA LEU A 65 -10.38 15.86 -2.91
C LEU A 65 -9.60 17.18 -2.70
N ALA A 66 -9.30 17.90 -3.76
CA ALA A 66 -8.61 19.17 -3.69
C ALA A 66 -9.38 20.20 -2.85
N ALA A 67 -10.71 20.23 -3.02
CA ALA A 67 -11.58 21.11 -2.22
C ALA A 67 -11.52 20.74 -0.73
N GLU A 68 -11.54 19.46 -0.38
CA GLU A 68 -11.45 19.04 1.01
C GLU A 68 -10.10 19.37 1.63
N LEU A 69 -9.01 19.25 0.87
CA LEU A 69 -7.67 19.61 1.32
C LEU A 69 -7.38 21.11 1.23
N ASN A 70 -8.28 21.87 0.63
CA ASN A 70 -8.12 23.32 0.40
C ASN A 70 -6.84 23.62 -0.39
N VAL A 71 -6.62 22.88 -1.47
CA VAL A 71 -5.50 23.09 -2.40
C VAL A 71 -6.02 23.21 -3.82
N ALA A 72 -5.18 23.73 -4.72
CA ALA A 72 -5.53 23.82 -6.13
C ALA A 72 -5.59 22.42 -6.75
N TYR A 73 -6.41 22.26 -7.78
CA TYR A 73 -6.56 21.02 -8.51
C TYR A 73 -5.20 20.48 -9.00
N ASN A 74 -4.38 21.35 -9.60
CA ASN A 74 -3.07 20.93 -10.12
C ASN A 74 -2.15 20.46 -9.00
N THR A 75 -2.23 21.06 -7.82
CA THR A 75 -1.46 20.63 -6.66
C THR A 75 -1.87 19.24 -6.22
N ALA A 76 -3.18 18.98 -6.13
CA ALA A 76 -3.68 17.65 -5.78
C ALA A 76 -3.26 16.62 -6.83
N ARG A 77 -3.34 16.97 -8.10
CA ARG A 77 -2.92 16.08 -9.19
C ARG A 77 -1.43 15.76 -9.12
N ASN A 78 -0.60 16.74 -8.82
CA ASN A 78 0.85 16.51 -8.67
C ASN A 78 1.14 15.58 -7.51
N HIS A 79 0.42 15.69 -6.39
CA HIS A 79 0.56 14.77 -5.26
C HIS A 79 0.18 13.35 -5.66
N LEU A 80 -0.88 13.19 -6.45
CA LEU A 80 -1.27 11.88 -6.96
C LEU A 80 -0.17 11.30 -7.86
N ASP A 81 0.40 12.11 -8.73
CA ASP A 81 1.49 11.66 -9.61
C ASP A 81 2.72 11.21 -8.82
N GLU A 82 3.05 11.90 -7.73
CA GLU A 82 4.13 11.50 -6.81
C GLU A 82 3.84 10.14 -6.15
N ILE A 83 2.59 9.92 -5.74
CA ILE A 83 2.18 8.65 -5.14
C ILE A 83 2.26 7.52 -6.17
N VAL A 84 1.79 7.76 -7.38
CA VAL A 84 1.88 6.78 -8.47
C VAL A 84 3.34 6.41 -8.73
N ALA A 85 4.22 7.40 -8.79
CA ALA A 85 5.65 7.16 -8.99
C ALA A 85 6.25 6.33 -7.85
N ALA A 86 5.86 6.61 -6.60
CA ALA A 86 6.33 5.84 -5.46
C ALA A 86 5.88 4.37 -5.54
N LEU A 87 4.66 4.14 -6.02
CA LEU A 87 4.12 2.78 -6.14
C LEU A 87 4.68 2.03 -7.34
N GLU A 88 5.03 2.73 -8.43
CA GLU A 88 5.67 2.12 -9.59
C GLU A 88 7.09 1.66 -9.30
N TYR A 89 7.72 2.28 -8.30
CA TYR A 89 9.07 1.93 -7.87
C TYR A 89 9.06 0.71 -6.94
N LEU A 90 8.21 -0.27 -7.24
CA LEU A 90 8.25 -1.55 -6.53
C LEU A 90 9.58 -2.23 -6.86
N PRO A 91 10.35 -2.70 -5.84
CA PRO A 91 11.58 -3.41 -6.15
C PRO A 91 11.25 -4.56 -7.07
N GLU A 92 12.01 -4.68 -8.15
CA GLU A 92 11.91 -5.83 -9.00
C GLU A 92 12.34 -7.03 -8.17
N TYR A 93 11.37 -7.80 -7.72
CA TYR A 93 11.66 -9.12 -7.23
C TYR A 93 12.16 -9.91 -8.43
N GLU A 94 13.17 -10.74 -8.24
CA GLU A 94 13.67 -11.63 -9.28
C GLU A 94 12.54 -12.43 -9.93
N ASP A 95 11.41 -12.52 -9.26
CA ASP A 95 10.23 -13.28 -9.66
C ASP A 95 9.15 -12.46 -10.36
N ASP A 96 9.38 -11.16 -10.65
CA ASP A 96 8.37 -10.33 -11.30
C ASP A 96 7.94 -10.89 -12.66
N SER A 97 8.89 -11.42 -13.43
CA SER A 97 8.57 -12.05 -14.72
C SER A 97 7.72 -13.32 -14.54
N GLN A 98 8.01 -14.12 -13.51
CA GLN A 98 7.20 -15.29 -13.19
C GLN A 98 5.81 -14.89 -12.70
N ARG A 99 5.74 -13.86 -11.86
CA ARG A 99 4.48 -13.37 -11.33
C ARG A 99 3.58 -12.84 -12.44
N SER A 100 4.14 -12.04 -13.35
CA SER A 100 3.40 -11.54 -14.51
C SER A 100 2.93 -12.67 -15.41
N HIS A 101 3.78 -13.67 -15.63
CA HIS A 101 3.46 -14.84 -16.43
C HIS A 101 2.33 -15.66 -15.80
N ILE A 102 2.36 -15.85 -14.47
CA ILE A 102 1.30 -16.54 -13.73
C ILE A 102 -0.02 -15.80 -13.86
N LEU A 103 -0.01 -14.48 -13.73
CA LEU A 103 -1.21 -13.65 -13.86
C LEU A 103 -1.77 -13.70 -15.29
N GLU A 104 -0.91 -13.71 -16.31
CA GLU A 104 -1.33 -13.88 -17.69
C GLU A 104 -2.00 -15.25 -17.90
N GLN A 105 -1.38 -16.31 -17.39
CA GLN A 105 -1.94 -17.65 -17.49
C GLN A 105 -3.32 -17.75 -16.82
N LEU A 106 -3.48 -17.09 -15.67
CA LEU A 106 -4.76 -17.04 -14.98
C LEU A 106 -5.82 -16.34 -15.83
N SER A 107 -5.49 -15.19 -16.42
CA SER A 107 -6.43 -14.43 -17.24
C SER A 107 -6.79 -15.17 -18.55
N GLU A 108 -5.89 -15.99 -19.08
CA GLU A 108 -6.11 -16.81 -20.26
C GLU A 108 -6.81 -18.13 -19.94
N GLY A 109 -7.03 -18.42 -18.65
CA GLY A 109 -7.69 -19.66 -18.23
C GLY A 109 -6.82 -20.90 -18.31
N LYS A 110 -5.51 -20.74 -18.43
CA LYS A 110 -4.55 -21.87 -18.50
C LYS A 110 -4.29 -22.50 -17.14
N ILE A 111 -4.45 -21.73 -16.06
CA ILE A 111 -4.31 -22.21 -14.69
C ILE A 111 -5.51 -21.74 -13.88
N SER A 112 -5.82 -22.47 -12.81
CA SER A 112 -6.89 -22.08 -11.90
C SER A 112 -6.43 -20.99 -10.96
N PHE A 113 -7.39 -20.31 -10.34
CA PHE A 113 -7.10 -19.30 -9.32
C PHE A 113 -6.31 -19.89 -8.15
N GLU A 114 -6.67 -21.11 -7.72
CA GLU A 114 -5.96 -21.80 -6.64
C GLU A 114 -4.51 -22.10 -7.01
N ASP A 115 -4.27 -22.58 -8.24
CA ASP A 115 -2.92 -22.83 -8.73
C ASP A 115 -2.11 -21.55 -8.81
N ALA A 116 -2.72 -20.44 -9.24
CA ALA A 116 -2.06 -19.13 -9.28
C ALA A 116 -1.67 -18.67 -7.90
N LEU A 117 -2.54 -18.80 -6.90
CA LEU A 117 -2.24 -18.44 -5.52
C LEU A 117 -1.10 -19.27 -4.96
N ASP A 118 -1.08 -20.58 -5.23
CA ASP A 118 -0.02 -21.46 -4.77
C ASP A 118 1.33 -21.05 -5.35
N LEU A 119 1.38 -20.76 -6.65
CA LEU A 119 2.59 -20.32 -7.32
C LEU A 119 3.07 -18.95 -6.85
N LEU A 120 2.15 -18.03 -6.57
CA LEU A 120 2.49 -16.68 -6.09
C LEU A 120 2.93 -16.65 -4.63
N SER A 121 2.53 -17.64 -3.84
CA SER A 121 2.86 -17.71 -2.41
C SER A 121 4.18 -18.41 -2.11
N ARG A 122 4.84 -18.99 -3.10
CA ARG A 122 6.12 -19.67 -2.93
C ARG A 122 7.29 -18.73 -2.76
#